data_8de4c1a5ca9f19dbf28c8e44a74e4237
#
_entry.id   8de4c1a5ca9f19dbf28c8e44a74e4237
#
_cell.length_a   1.000
_cell.length_b   1.000
_cell.length_c   1.000
_cell.angle_alpha   90.00
_cell.angle_beta   90.00
_cell.angle_gamma   90.00
#
_symmetry.space_group_name_H-M   'P 1'
#
loop_
_entity.id
_entity.type
_entity.pdbx_description
1 polymer ?
#
loop_
_entity_poly.entity_id
_entity_poly.type
_entity_poly.pdbx_seq_one_letter_code
_entity_poly.pdbx_strand_id
1 'polypeptide(L)'
;MTSTVRKITLKRTPCYGPCPVYTVTVLGTGEVRYFGEAHVDKPDARIWKISRRRLQRLAEAFEKANYSRLEDAYTSREFTDAPGCLTSIEYEDGSSKSVDHYHGDPAAPDALTELEDEIDRILGVERYTEPDLSPEKNHAPAYLLTFNPEKAYKWEDLRDCIEDVRDHGFYATSWSCGRNRKITAGDRVFMMRQGHGSGERRGIFASGWATSEVYQQEHWDQKEARKGKLALYVPISLDVLLDSDSEQILPRSVLKEDPLA
;
A
#
# COMPACT_ATOMS: atom_id res chain seq x y z
N MET A 1 -15.43 -28.18 3.22
CA MET A 1 -14.09 -28.11 3.84
C MET A 1 -13.28 -27.19 2.93
N THR A 2 -12.86 -26.06 3.40
CA THR A 2 -12.01 -25.12 2.62
C THR A 2 -10.62 -25.76 2.52
N SER A 3 -10.20 -26.12 1.31
CA SER A 3 -8.87 -26.67 1.07
C SER A 3 -7.81 -25.61 1.41
N THR A 4 -6.78 -25.99 2.18
CA THR A 4 -5.71 -25.08 2.57
C THR A 4 -4.87 -24.71 1.35
N VAL A 5 -4.64 -23.42 1.13
CA VAL A 5 -3.79 -22.93 0.03
C VAL A 5 -2.34 -23.34 0.27
N ARG A 6 -1.74 -24.01 -0.71
CA ARG A 6 -0.32 -24.36 -0.75
C ARG A 6 0.52 -23.28 -1.42
N LYS A 7 0.03 -22.79 -2.58
CA LYS A 7 0.76 -21.80 -3.38
C LYS A 7 -0.21 -21.01 -4.26
N ILE A 8 0.05 -19.72 -4.40
CA ILE A 8 -0.57 -18.86 -5.41
C ILE A 8 0.54 -18.23 -6.24
N THR A 9 0.35 -18.14 -7.56
CA THR A 9 1.27 -17.46 -8.46
C THR A 9 0.49 -16.50 -9.35
N LEU A 10 1.06 -15.31 -9.57
CA LEU A 10 0.64 -14.37 -10.59
C LEU A 10 1.86 -13.99 -11.43
N LYS A 11 1.69 -14.03 -12.75
CA LYS A 11 2.71 -13.58 -13.70
C LYS A 11 2.08 -12.57 -14.66
N ARG A 12 2.57 -11.34 -14.64
CA ARG A 12 2.23 -10.32 -15.63
C ARG A 12 3.18 -10.38 -16.82
N THR A 13 2.62 -10.33 -18.03
CA THR A 13 3.36 -10.47 -19.28
C THR A 13 3.43 -9.14 -20.04
N PRO A 14 4.37 -8.99 -21.01
CA PRO A 14 4.55 -7.72 -21.72
C PRO A 14 3.30 -7.31 -22.53
N CYS A 15 3.17 -6.00 -22.74
CA CYS A 15 2.31 -5.39 -23.74
C CYS A 15 3.17 -4.67 -24.80
N TYR A 16 2.55 -3.96 -25.72
CA TYR A 16 3.27 -3.12 -26.70
C TYR A 16 3.90 -1.85 -26.06
N GLY A 17 3.60 -1.57 -24.80
CA GLY A 17 4.11 -0.40 -24.06
C GLY A 17 4.97 -0.80 -22.84
N PRO A 18 5.21 0.13 -21.91
CA PRO A 18 6.01 -0.09 -20.71
C PRO A 18 5.21 -0.80 -19.60
N CYS A 19 4.49 -1.88 -19.93
CA CYS A 19 3.77 -2.66 -18.93
C CYS A 19 4.76 -3.42 -18.04
N PRO A 20 4.55 -3.43 -16.71
CA PRO A 20 5.41 -4.16 -15.79
C PRO A 20 5.35 -5.68 -16.07
N VAL A 21 6.52 -6.29 -16.19
CA VAL A 21 6.69 -7.75 -16.41
C VAL A 21 7.34 -8.35 -15.18
N TYR A 22 6.62 -9.22 -14.48
CA TYR A 22 7.11 -9.86 -13.27
C TYR A 22 6.33 -11.13 -12.94
N THR A 23 6.90 -11.91 -12.06
CA THR A 23 6.25 -13.04 -11.41
C THR A 23 6.26 -12.86 -9.90
N VAL A 24 5.12 -13.06 -9.26
CA VAL A 24 5.02 -13.13 -7.81
C VAL A 24 4.38 -14.44 -7.39
N THR A 25 4.96 -15.09 -6.38
CA THR A 25 4.47 -16.35 -5.83
C THR A 25 4.37 -16.21 -4.32
N VAL A 26 3.25 -16.62 -3.73
CA VAL A 26 3.10 -16.74 -2.29
C VAL A 26 2.87 -18.21 -1.90
N LEU A 27 3.59 -18.67 -0.90
CA LEU A 27 3.45 -20.00 -0.32
C LEU A 27 2.43 -19.99 0.82
N GLY A 28 1.83 -21.12 1.13
CA GLY A 28 0.94 -21.30 2.29
C GLY A 28 1.57 -20.95 3.64
N THR A 29 2.89 -20.83 3.70
CA THR A 29 3.67 -20.32 4.84
C THR A 29 3.65 -18.80 4.99
N GLY A 30 3.07 -18.08 4.02
CA GLY A 30 3.12 -16.62 3.90
C GLY A 30 4.41 -16.06 3.30
N GLU A 31 5.36 -16.91 2.88
CA GLU A 31 6.55 -16.46 2.15
C GLU A 31 6.16 -16.02 0.75
N VAL A 32 6.53 -14.81 0.38
CA VAL A 32 6.32 -14.23 -0.95
C VAL A 32 7.65 -14.13 -1.67
N ARG A 33 7.67 -14.57 -2.93
CA ARG A 33 8.81 -14.50 -3.85
C ARG A 33 8.40 -13.69 -5.07
N TYR A 34 9.10 -12.63 -5.32
CA TYR A 34 8.93 -11.75 -6.48
C TYR A 34 10.16 -11.85 -7.37
N PHE A 35 9.94 -11.81 -8.66
CA PHE A 35 10.98 -11.64 -9.67
C PHE A 35 10.52 -10.65 -10.74
N GLY A 36 11.17 -9.49 -10.80
CA GLY A 36 10.95 -8.46 -11.82
C GLY A 36 11.77 -8.76 -13.07
N GLU A 37 11.14 -8.67 -14.24
CA GLU A 37 11.78 -8.96 -15.53
C GLU A 37 12.01 -7.69 -16.36
N ALA A 38 10.96 -6.88 -16.57
CA ALA A 38 11.04 -5.67 -17.37
C ALA A 38 10.03 -4.62 -16.93
N HIS A 39 10.34 -3.35 -17.17
CA HIS A 39 9.47 -2.20 -16.87
C HIS A 39 8.99 -2.17 -15.42
N VAL A 40 9.86 -2.55 -14.51
CA VAL A 40 9.66 -2.55 -13.06
C VAL A 40 10.78 -1.75 -12.39
N ASP A 41 10.51 -1.12 -11.27
CA ASP A 41 11.54 -0.36 -10.54
C ASP A 41 12.64 -1.28 -9.97
N LYS A 42 12.28 -2.47 -9.54
CA LYS A 42 13.22 -3.46 -8.98
C LYS A 42 13.24 -4.73 -9.84
N PRO A 43 14.16 -4.82 -10.82
CA PRO A 43 14.21 -5.95 -11.77
C PRO A 43 14.89 -7.21 -11.20
N ASP A 44 15.00 -7.37 -9.91
CA ASP A 44 15.66 -8.50 -9.25
C ASP A 44 14.71 -9.33 -8.41
N ALA A 45 15.22 -10.45 -7.88
CA ALA A 45 14.47 -11.27 -6.92
C ALA A 45 14.31 -10.56 -5.56
N ARG A 46 13.13 -10.66 -4.98
CA ARG A 46 12.81 -10.19 -3.63
C ARG A 46 12.03 -11.26 -2.89
N ILE A 47 12.27 -11.35 -1.58
CA ILE A 47 11.57 -12.29 -0.71
C ILE A 47 11.12 -11.54 0.55
N TRP A 48 9.85 -11.74 0.92
CA TRP A 48 9.30 -11.21 2.17
C TRP A 48 8.23 -12.15 2.74
N LYS A 49 7.61 -11.79 3.84
CA LYS A 49 6.51 -12.54 4.43
C LYS A 49 5.27 -11.66 4.57
N ILE A 50 4.12 -12.25 4.33
CA ILE A 50 2.82 -11.68 4.66
C ILE A 50 2.23 -12.39 5.89
N SER A 51 1.31 -11.71 6.57
CA SER A 51 0.59 -12.28 7.70
C SER A 51 -0.36 -13.40 7.25
N ARG A 52 -0.73 -14.27 8.21
CA ARG A 52 -1.72 -15.32 7.98
C ARG A 52 -3.08 -14.72 7.54
N ARG A 53 -3.44 -13.55 8.06
CA ARG A 53 -4.66 -12.82 7.69
C ARG A 53 -4.63 -12.39 6.22
N ARG A 54 -3.50 -11.87 5.72
CA ARG A 54 -3.34 -11.53 4.30
C ARG A 54 -3.46 -12.77 3.41
N LEU A 55 -2.86 -13.88 3.80
CA LEU A 55 -2.99 -15.13 3.05
C LEU A 55 -4.44 -15.63 3.02
N GLN A 56 -5.17 -15.48 4.12
CA GLN A 56 -6.60 -15.79 4.16
C GLN A 56 -7.41 -14.89 3.23
N ARG A 57 -7.15 -13.57 3.22
CA ARG A 57 -7.79 -12.63 2.29
C ARG A 57 -7.53 -12.96 0.83
N LEU A 58 -6.32 -13.46 0.50
CA LEU A 58 -6.05 -13.97 -0.86
C LEU A 58 -6.95 -15.14 -1.20
N ALA A 59 -7.09 -16.11 -0.33
CA ALA A 59 -7.99 -17.25 -0.55
C ALA A 59 -9.45 -16.78 -0.73
N GLU A 60 -9.91 -15.85 0.10
CA GLU A 60 -11.25 -15.24 -0.01
C GLU A 60 -11.45 -14.48 -1.33
N ALA A 61 -10.40 -13.81 -1.86
CA ALA A 61 -10.44 -13.15 -3.16
C ALA A 61 -10.65 -14.14 -4.31
N PHE A 62 -9.98 -15.29 -4.30
CA PHE A 62 -10.19 -16.36 -5.26
C PHE A 62 -11.61 -16.94 -5.17
N GLU A 63 -12.15 -17.11 -3.98
CA GLU A 63 -13.54 -17.57 -3.78
C GLU A 63 -14.55 -16.53 -4.30
N LYS A 64 -14.35 -15.24 -3.98
CA LYS A 64 -15.20 -14.13 -4.45
C LYS A 64 -15.24 -14.04 -5.98
N ALA A 65 -14.10 -14.25 -6.63
CA ALA A 65 -14.01 -14.26 -8.08
C ALA A 65 -14.60 -15.53 -8.73
N ASN A 66 -15.10 -16.49 -7.95
CA ASN A 66 -15.52 -17.83 -8.44
C ASN A 66 -14.44 -18.49 -9.32
N TYR A 67 -13.17 -18.32 -8.97
CA TYR A 67 -12.01 -18.68 -9.79
C TYR A 67 -12.02 -20.14 -10.26
N SER A 68 -12.50 -21.06 -9.45
CA SER A 68 -12.61 -22.48 -9.80
C SER A 68 -13.57 -22.78 -10.97
N ARG A 69 -14.46 -21.84 -11.30
CA ARG A 69 -15.45 -21.97 -12.38
C ARG A 69 -15.09 -21.21 -13.65
N LEU A 70 -14.00 -20.44 -13.61
CA LEU A 70 -13.52 -19.73 -14.79
C LEU A 70 -12.99 -20.72 -15.84
N GLU A 71 -13.02 -20.33 -17.09
CA GLU A 71 -12.31 -21.07 -18.15
C GLU A 71 -10.80 -21.07 -17.86
N ASP A 72 -10.06 -22.00 -18.47
CA ASP A 72 -8.61 -22.09 -18.28
C ASP A 72 -7.86 -21.00 -19.07
N ALA A 73 -8.52 -20.40 -20.06
CA ALA A 73 -7.94 -19.37 -20.90
C ALA A 73 -8.98 -18.39 -21.44
N TYR A 74 -8.62 -17.12 -21.39
CA TYR A 74 -9.25 -15.98 -22.06
C TYR A 74 -8.17 -15.32 -22.92
N THR A 75 -7.97 -15.80 -24.14
CA THR A 75 -6.82 -15.44 -24.98
C THR A 75 -7.22 -14.98 -26.37
N SER A 76 -8.49 -14.61 -26.59
CA SER A 76 -8.93 -13.98 -27.84
C SER A 76 -8.20 -12.65 -28.04
N ARG A 77 -7.65 -12.44 -29.22
CA ARG A 77 -6.85 -11.27 -29.59
C ARG A 77 -7.61 -10.35 -30.54
N GLU A 78 -8.80 -9.93 -30.14
CA GLU A 78 -9.52 -8.89 -30.88
C GLU A 78 -8.79 -7.54 -30.83
N PHE A 79 -8.06 -7.29 -29.74
CA PHE A 79 -7.14 -6.17 -29.57
C PHE A 79 -5.73 -6.71 -29.36
N THR A 80 -4.73 -6.16 -30.05
CA THR A 80 -3.40 -6.80 -30.15
C THR A 80 -2.37 -6.30 -29.16
N ASP A 81 -2.63 -5.21 -28.41
CA ASP A 81 -1.60 -4.47 -27.68
C ASP A 81 -1.76 -4.52 -26.15
N ALA A 82 -2.66 -5.34 -25.64
CA ALA A 82 -2.92 -5.48 -24.22
C ALA A 82 -1.90 -6.43 -23.52
N PRO A 83 -1.63 -6.25 -22.22
CA PRO A 83 -0.85 -7.21 -21.44
C PRO A 83 -1.63 -8.50 -21.21
N GLY A 84 -0.92 -9.53 -20.77
CA GLY A 84 -1.54 -10.75 -20.25
C GLY A 84 -1.19 -10.96 -18.79
N CYS A 85 -1.98 -11.81 -18.14
CA CYS A 85 -1.76 -12.25 -16.77
C CYS A 85 -2.03 -13.76 -16.65
N LEU A 86 -1.07 -14.49 -16.10
CA LEU A 86 -1.26 -15.90 -15.75
C LEU A 86 -1.42 -16.00 -14.23
N THR A 87 -2.58 -16.44 -13.78
CA THR A 87 -2.83 -16.71 -12.37
C THR A 87 -2.93 -18.20 -12.10
N SER A 88 -2.52 -18.64 -10.91
CA SER A 88 -2.72 -20.01 -10.47
C SER A 88 -2.86 -20.12 -8.96
N ILE A 89 -3.64 -21.11 -8.52
CA ILE A 89 -3.76 -21.51 -7.13
C ILE A 89 -3.59 -23.03 -6.99
N GLU A 90 -2.80 -23.45 -6.03
CA GLU A 90 -2.55 -24.85 -5.68
C GLU A 90 -2.96 -25.07 -4.22
N TYR A 91 -3.60 -26.19 -3.93
CA TYR A 91 -4.04 -26.56 -2.60
C TYR A 91 -3.23 -27.74 -2.03
N GLU A 92 -3.27 -27.94 -0.72
CA GLU A 92 -2.56 -29.01 -0.05
C GLU A 92 -3.08 -30.42 -0.41
N ASP A 93 -4.31 -30.52 -0.87
CA ASP A 93 -4.90 -31.79 -1.38
C ASP A 93 -4.42 -32.16 -2.78
N GLY A 94 -3.55 -31.35 -3.39
CA GLY A 94 -3.00 -31.53 -4.73
C GLY A 94 -3.88 -30.98 -5.86
N SER A 95 -5.07 -30.46 -5.54
CA SER A 95 -5.88 -29.77 -6.55
C SER A 95 -5.26 -28.43 -6.94
N SER A 96 -5.46 -28.02 -8.18
CA SER A 96 -4.95 -26.76 -8.71
C SER A 96 -5.83 -26.22 -9.83
N LYS A 97 -5.77 -24.90 -10.02
CA LYS A 97 -6.41 -24.19 -11.12
C LYS A 97 -5.45 -23.13 -11.63
N SER A 98 -5.40 -22.98 -12.96
CA SER A 98 -4.67 -21.90 -13.63
C SER A 98 -5.57 -21.24 -14.65
N VAL A 99 -5.43 -19.93 -14.83
CA VAL A 99 -6.14 -19.16 -15.85
C VAL A 99 -5.12 -18.29 -16.59
N ASP A 100 -5.11 -18.41 -17.91
CA ASP A 100 -4.34 -17.53 -18.81
C ASP A 100 -5.28 -16.42 -19.30
N HIS A 101 -4.97 -15.17 -18.95
CA HIS A 101 -5.80 -14.03 -19.25
C HIS A 101 -5.05 -13.01 -20.10
N TYR A 102 -5.56 -12.77 -21.29
CA TYR A 102 -5.19 -11.65 -22.13
C TYR A 102 -6.19 -10.50 -21.92
N HIS A 103 -5.74 -9.36 -21.42
CA HIS A 103 -6.61 -8.24 -21.02
C HIS A 103 -7.38 -7.59 -22.18
N GLY A 104 -7.09 -8.00 -23.42
CA GLY A 104 -7.85 -7.61 -24.60
C GLY A 104 -8.96 -8.61 -24.99
N ASP A 105 -9.18 -9.68 -24.22
CA ASP A 105 -10.25 -10.65 -24.48
C ASP A 105 -11.58 -10.16 -23.88
N PRO A 106 -12.59 -9.82 -24.70
CA PRO A 106 -13.88 -9.32 -24.19
C PRO A 106 -14.73 -10.40 -23.47
N ALA A 107 -14.35 -11.69 -23.58
CA ALA A 107 -15.03 -12.76 -22.87
C ALA A 107 -14.54 -12.94 -21.43
N ALA A 108 -13.42 -12.33 -21.07
CA ALA A 108 -12.90 -12.39 -19.72
C ALA A 108 -13.83 -11.61 -18.76
N PRO A 109 -14.26 -12.22 -17.64
CA PRO A 109 -15.10 -11.52 -16.67
C PRO A 109 -14.29 -10.47 -15.89
N ASP A 110 -14.88 -9.32 -15.58
CA ASP A 110 -14.26 -8.25 -14.78
C ASP A 110 -13.70 -8.75 -13.44
N ALA A 111 -14.37 -9.73 -12.83
CA ALA A 111 -13.94 -10.35 -11.59
C ALA A 111 -12.55 -11.01 -11.66
N LEU A 112 -12.09 -11.40 -12.85
CA LEU A 112 -10.74 -11.94 -13.03
C LEU A 112 -9.70 -10.82 -12.97
N THR A 113 -9.93 -9.69 -13.63
CA THR A 113 -9.06 -8.50 -13.55
C THR A 113 -9.02 -7.95 -12.11
N GLU A 114 -10.19 -7.85 -11.47
CA GLU A 114 -10.27 -7.42 -10.06
C GLU A 114 -9.47 -8.34 -9.13
N LEU A 115 -9.51 -9.67 -9.36
CA LEU A 115 -8.72 -10.63 -8.60
C LEU A 115 -7.21 -10.42 -8.80
N GLU A 116 -6.77 -10.22 -10.03
CA GLU A 116 -5.36 -10.00 -10.37
C GLU A 116 -4.81 -8.75 -9.67
N ASP A 117 -5.55 -7.66 -9.71
CA ASP A 117 -5.18 -6.41 -9.03
C ASP A 117 -5.23 -6.56 -7.50
N GLU A 118 -6.20 -7.31 -6.98
CA GLU A 118 -6.29 -7.61 -5.54
C GLU A 118 -5.11 -8.47 -5.05
N ILE A 119 -4.62 -9.43 -5.88
CA ILE A 119 -3.42 -10.21 -5.56
C ILE A 119 -2.22 -9.27 -5.41
N ASP A 120 -1.98 -8.38 -6.39
CA ASP A 120 -0.87 -7.43 -6.36
C ASP A 120 -0.96 -6.53 -5.12
N ARG A 121 -2.14 -6.00 -4.83
CA ARG A 121 -2.40 -5.15 -3.67
C ARG A 121 -2.16 -5.86 -2.34
N ILE A 122 -2.69 -7.07 -2.16
CA ILE A 122 -2.52 -7.84 -0.92
C ILE A 122 -1.04 -8.22 -0.72
N LEU A 123 -0.33 -8.57 -1.79
CA LEU A 123 1.09 -8.89 -1.73
C LEU A 123 1.98 -7.65 -1.62
N GLY A 124 1.46 -6.46 -1.97
CA GLY A 124 2.21 -5.20 -1.94
C GLY A 124 3.31 -5.16 -3.00
N VAL A 125 2.98 -5.62 -4.21
CA VAL A 125 3.92 -5.70 -5.35
C VAL A 125 4.24 -4.33 -5.92
N GLU A 126 3.34 -3.36 -5.78
CA GLU A 126 3.45 -1.98 -6.32
C GLU A 126 4.79 -1.33 -5.95
N ARG A 127 5.28 -1.55 -4.74
CA ARG A 127 6.59 -1.06 -4.27
C ARG A 127 7.81 -1.55 -5.07
N TYR A 128 7.61 -2.50 -5.97
CA TYR A 128 8.67 -3.05 -6.83
C TYR A 128 8.39 -2.84 -8.31
N THR A 129 7.13 -2.60 -8.69
CA THR A 129 6.72 -2.43 -10.08
C THR A 129 6.60 -0.96 -10.47
N GLU A 130 6.18 -0.11 -9.55
CA GLU A 130 6.16 1.32 -9.79
C GLU A 130 7.54 1.93 -9.54
N PRO A 131 7.95 2.96 -10.31
CA PRO A 131 9.15 3.71 -9.98
C PRO A 131 9.06 4.15 -8.53
N ASP A 132 10.09 3.85 -7.76
CA ASP A 132 10.23 4.43 -6.42
C ASP A 132 10.30 5.96 -6.60
N LEU A 133 9.13 6.60 -6.54
CA LEU A 133 9.02 8.06 -6.52
C LEU A 133 9.56 8.64 -5.21
N SER A 134 10.04 7.77 -4.31
CA SER A 134 10.87 8.23 -3.21
C SER A 134 12.11 8.91 -3.81
N PRO A 135 12.35 10.18 -3.52
CA PRO A 135 13.51 10.89 -4.05
C PRO A 135 14.76 10.07 -3.74
N GLU A 136 15.66 9.98 -4.72
CA GLU A 136 16.96 9.34 -4.53
C GLU A 136 17.53 9.75 -3.17
N LYS A 137 18.11 8.83 -2.42
CA LYS A 137 18.56 8.94 -1.02
C LYS A 137 19.48 10.12 -0.69
N ASN A 138 19.70 11.04 -1.62
CA ASN A 138 20.53 12.21 -1.47
C ASN A 138 19.66 13.48 -1.48
N HIS A 139 19.22 13.93 -0.28
CA HIS A 139 18.75 15.29 0.00
C HIS A 139 17.30 15.67 -0.38
N ALA A 140 16.39 14.76 -0.53
CA ALA A 140 14.98 15.15 -0.59
C ALA A 140 14.54 15.74 0.76
N PRO A 141 13.81 16.85 0.77
CA PRO A 141 13.32 17.43 2.00
C PRO A 141 12.38 16.48 2.72
N ALA A 142 12.55 16.36 4.03
CA ALA A 142 11.62 15.67 4.90
C ALA A 142 10.80 16.68 5.69
N TYR A 143 9.52 16.40 5.85
CA TYR A 143 8.61 17.29 6.54
C TYR A 143 8.01 16.63 7.77
N LEU A 144 7.90 17.43 8.85
CA LEU A 144 7.31 16.97 10.09
C LEU A 144 5.88 17.52 10.21
N LEU A 145 4.91 16.64 10.14
CA LEU A 145 3.51 16.91 10.42
C LEU A 145 3.24 16.65 11.90
N THR A 146 2.23 17.28 12.48
CA THR A 146 1.96 17.15 13.90
C THR A 146 0.55 16.68 14.19
N PHE A 147 0.42 15.81 15.18
CA PHE A 147 -0.84 15.35 15.76
C PHE A 147 -0.88 15.65 17.25
N ASN A 148 -1.94 16.28 17.73
CA ASN A 148 -2.17 16.52 19.14
C ASN A 148 -3.53 15.93 19.54
N PRO A 149 -3.57 14.78 20.24
CA PRO A 149 -4.81 14.11 20.62
C PRO A 149 -5.65 14.90 21.65
N GLU A 150 -5.07 15.91 22.28
CA GLU A 150 -5.77 16.77 23.26
C GLU A 150 -6.51 17.94 22.60
N LYS A 151 -6.28 18.17 21.29
CA LYS A 151 -6.95 19.23 20.53
C LYS A 151 -8.27 18.76 19.90
N ALA A 152 -8.87 19.64 19.12
CA ALA A 152 -10.20 19.46 18.54
C ALA A 152 -10.33 18.25 17.62
N TYR A 153 -9.25 17.86 16.93
CA TYR A 153 -9.26 16.69 16.05
C TYR A 153 -8.99 15.41 16.86
N LYS A 154 -9.93 14.48 16.79
CA LYS A 154 -9.81 13.12 17.32
C LYS A 154 -9.68 12.17 16.15
N TRP A 155 -8.68 11.31 16.18
CA TRP A 155 -8.51 10.26 15.17
C TRP A 155 -9.26 9.01 15.65
N GLU A 156 -10.58 9.00 15.40
CA GLU A 156 -11.49 8.01 15.96
C GLU A 156 -11.25 6.61 15.38
N ASP A 157 -10.89 6.52 14.10
CA ASP A 157 -10.62 5.31 13.34
C ASP A 157 -9.12 4.94 13.28
N LEU A 158 -8.30 5.48 14.18
CA LEU A 158 -6.85 5.25 14.17
C LEU A 158 -6.48 3.76 14.18
N ARG A 159 -7.23 2.93 14.88
CA ARG A 159 -6.95 1.48 14.94
C ARG A 159 -7.17 0.81 13.58
N ASP A 160 -8.24 1.17 12.91
CA ASP A 160 -8.56 0.63 11.59
C ASP A 160 -7.49 1.08 10.58
N CYS A 161 -7.06 2.34 10.65
CA CYS A 161 -5.96 2.87 9.83
C CYS A 161 -4.63 2.15 10.09
N ILE A 162 -4.32 1.81 11.35
CA ILE A 162 -3.13 1.02 11.71
C ILE A 162 -3.23 -0.40 11.12
N GLU A 163 -4.40 -1.01 11.20
CA GLU A 163 -4.65 -2.33 10.59
C GLU A 163 -4.49 -2.25 9.08
N ASP A 164 -4.98 -1.19 8.43
CA ASP A 164 -4.79 -0.96 7.00
C ASP A 164 -3.30 -0.88 6.62
N VAL A 165 -2.49 -0.12 7.35
CA VAL A 165 -1.04 -0.08 7.11
C VAL A 165 -0.42 -1.45 7.28
N ARG A 166 -0.82 -2.22 8.28
CA ARG A 166 -0.28 -3.56 8.54
C ARG A 166 -0.70 -4.58 7.49
N ASP A 167 -1.93 -4.46 7.03
CA ASP A 167 -2.54 -5.41 6.09
C ASP A 167 -2.22 -5.08 4.64
N HIS A 168 -2.18 -3.79 4.28
CA HIS A 168 -2.00 -3.34 2.89
C HIS A 168 -0.60 -2.75 2.64
N GLY A 169 0.16 -2.45 3.70
CA GLY A 169 1.47 -1.80 3.61
C GLY A 169 1.39 -0.28 3.55
N PHE A 170 0.21 0.31 3.41
CA PHE A 170 0.01 1.75 3.43
C PHE A 170 -1.42 2.14 3.85
N TYR A 171 -1.57 3.40 4.25
CA TYR A 171 -2.86 4.05 4.47
C TYR A 171 -2.84 5.44 3.83
N ALA A 172 -3.75 5.69 2.89
CA ALA A 172 -3.86 6.98 2.21
C ALA A 172 -4.80 7.92 2.97
N THR A 173 -4.34 9.16 3.21
CA THR A 173 -5.13 10.19 3.89
C THR A 173 -4.66 11.58 3.47
N SER A 174 -5.28 12.62 4.02
CA SER A 174 -4.82 14.01 3.90
C SER A 174 -4.59 14.60 5.29
N TRP A 175 -3.49 15.30 5.46
CA TRP A 175 -3.15 15.89 6.76
C TRP A 175 -2.83 17.37 6.67
N SER A 176 -3.18 18.11 7.73
CA SER A 176 -2.87 19.54 7.78
C SER A 176 -1.37 19.77 7.89
N CYS A 177 -0.81 20.55 6.98
CA CYS A 177 0.61 20.89 6.93
C CYS A 177 0.93 22.29 7.46
N GLY A 178 0.01 22.89 8.25
CA GLY A 178 0.19 24.20 8.86
C GLY A 178 0.26 25.33 7.83
N ARG A 179 1.43 25.95 7.69
CA ARG A 179 1.67 27.03 6.73
C ARG A 179 2.60 26.60 5.58
N ASN A 180 3.00 25.36 5.57
CA ASN A 180 3.95 24.87 4.57
C ASN A 180 3.25 24.72 3.22
N ARG A 181 3.81 25.34 2.18
CA ARG A 181 3.34 25.26 0.80
C ARG A 181 4.34 24.58 -0.15
N LYS A 182 5.46 24.09 0.41
CA LYS A 182 6.58 23.55 -0.37
C LYS A 182 6.54 22.04 -0.51
N ILE A 183 5.65 21.38 0.20
CA ILE A 183 5.54 19.92 0.14
C ILE A 183 4.96 19.55 -1.23
N THR A 184 5.63 18.64 -1.90
CA THR A 184 5.27 18.13 -3.23
C THR A 184 5.19 16.60 -3.22
N ALA A 185 4.61 16.02 -4.26
CA ALA A 185 4.58 14.58 -4.43
C ALA A 185 6.01 13.98 -4.35
N GLY A 186 6.16 12.90 -3.59
CA GLY A 186 7.44 12.22 -3.38
C GLY A 186 8.25 12.73 -2.17
N ASP A 187 7.85 13.80 -1.52
CA ASP A 187 8.52 14.26 -0.30
C ASP A 187 8.24 13.32 0.88
N ARG A 188 9.28 13.04 1.68
CA ARG A 188 9.13 12.22 2.89
C ARG A 188 8.42 12.99 3.99
N VAL A 189 7.43 12.36 4.62
CA VAL A 189 6.70 12.95 5.75
C VAL A 189 6.81 12.07 6.99
N PHE A 190 6.93 12.72 8.13
CA PHE A 190 6.87 12.08 9.43
C PHE A 190 5.76 12.73 10.26
N MET A 191 5.07 11.95 11.08
CA MET A 191 4.06 12.50 11.98
C MET A 191 4.51 12.40 13.43
N MET A 192 4.50 13.53 14.11
CA MET A 192 4.91 13.64 15.52
C MET A 192 3.71 13.88 16.42
N ARG A 193 3.53 12.99 17.39
CA ARG A 193 2.58 13.21 18.48
C ARG A 193 3.05 14.32 19.40
N GLN A 194 2.17 15.25 19.66
CA GLN A 194 2.30 16.34 20.63
C GLN A 194 1.33 16.12 21.80
N GLY A 195 1.32 17.00 22.78
CA GLY A 195 0.41 16.99 23.93
C GLY A 195 1.13 16.87 25.27
N HIS A 196 0.36 16.82 26.35
CA HIS A 196 0.86 16.60 27.71
C HIS A 196 0.99 15.08 27.93
N GLY A 197 2.03 14.63 28.55
CA GLY A 197 2.28 13.21 28.81
C GLY A 197 3.75 12.96 29.12
N SER A 198 4.12 11.74 29.49
CA SER A 198 5.52 11.36 29.64
C SER A 198 6.28 11.63 28.34
N GLY A 199 7.54 12.00 28.43
CA GLY A 199 8.38 12.28 27.26
C GLY A 199 8.42 11.15 26.24
N GLU A 200 8.19 9.92 26.66
CA GLU A 200 8.18 8.70 25.85
C GLU A 200 6.98 8.59 24.92
N ARG A 201 5.85 9.23 25.25
CA ARG A 201 4.66 9.25 24.38
C ARG A 201 4.63 10.43 23.40
N ARG A 202 5.66 11.27 23.40
CA ARG A 202 5.86 12.35 22.43
C ARG A 202 6.97 11.96 21.49
N GLY A 203 6.67 11.84 20.22
CA GLY A 203 7.66 11.41 19.26
C GLY A 203 7.04 11.11 17.91
N ILE A 204 7.85 10.56 17.04
CA ILE A 204 7.40 10.13 15.71
C ILE A 204 6.69 8.79 15.85
N PHE A 205 5.43 8.75 15.44
CA PHE A 205 4.58 7.57 15.48
C PHE A 205 4.10 7.12 14.10
N ALA A 206 4.35 7.93 13.06
CA ALA A 206 4.03 7.55 11.69
C ALA A 206 5.05 8.14 10.71
N SER A 207 5.19 7.47 9.58
CA SER A 207 5.95 7.96 8.43
C SER A 207 5.24 7.61 7.14
N GLY A 208 5.60 8.30 6.05
CA GLY A 208 4.99 8.11 4.74
C GLY A 208 5.53 9.09 3.71
N TRP A 209 4.79 9.25 2.64
CA TRP A 209 5.15 10.08 1.50
C TRP A 209 4.02 11.02 1.13
N ALA A 210 4.32 12.24 0.74
CA ALA A 210 3.36 13.11 0.08
C ALA A 210 3.03 12.53 -1.30
N THR A 211 1.75 12.41 -1.62
CA THR A 211 1.28 11.83 -2.89
C THR A 211 0.85 12.88 -3.91
N SER A 212 0.71 14.13 -3.46
CA SER A 212 0.35 15.25 -4.31
C SER A 212 0.81 16.58 -3.70
N GLU A 213 0.54 17.67 -4.39
CA GLU A 213 0.80 19.03 -3.92
C GLU A 213 -0.14 19.44 -2.78
N VAL A 214 0.28 20.46 -2.04
CA VAL A 214 -0.51 21.08 -0.97
C VAL A 214 -1.73 21.80 -1.56
N TYR A 215 -2.89 21.61 -0.96
CA TYR A 215 -4.14 22.25 -1.33
C TYR A 215 -4.84 22.93 -0.15
N GLN A 216 -5.83 23.76 -0.42
CA GLN A 216 -6.63 24.43 0.61
C GLN A 216 -8.00 23.77 0.72
N GLN A 217 -8.42 23.57 1.98
CA GLN A 217 -9.75 23.05 2.32
C GLN A 217 -10.23 23.71 3.61
N GLU A 218 -11.50 23.52 3.95
CA GLU A 218 -12.09 23.95 5.21
C GLU A 218 -11.23 23.55 6.42
N HIS A 219 -11.15 24.42 7.42
CA HIS A 219 -10.27 24.22 8.57
C HIS A 219 -10.71 23.00 9.39
N TRP A 220 -9.77 22.13 9.79
CA TRP A 220 -10.02 20.93 10.58
C TRP A 220 -10.64 21.21 11.97
N ASP A 221 -10.40 22.38 12.54
CA ASP A 221 -11.10 22.85 13.75
C ASP A 221 -12.42 23.49 13.32
N GLN A 222 -13.53 22.87 13.72
CA GLN A 222 -14.88 23.31 13.37
C GLN A 222 -15.18 24.77 13.82
N LYS A 223 -14.56 25.24 14.92
CA LYS A 223 -14.73 26.63 15.38
C LYS A 223 -14.11 27.62 14.40
N GLU A 224 -12.96 27.26 13.83
CA GLU A 224 -12.28 28.08 12.84
C GLU A 224 -12.96 27.96 11.45
N ALA A 225 -13.43 26.77 11.11
CA ALA A 225 -14.20 26.50 9.90
C ALA A 225 -15.49 27.35 9.83
N ARG A 226 -16.23 27.45 10.94
CA ARG A 226 -17.43 28.32 11.06
C ARG A 226 -17.14 29.81 10.87
N LYS A 227 -15.87 30.21 11.01
CA LYS A 227 -15.41 31.59 10.71
C LYS A 227 -14.96 31.75 9.25
N GLY A 228 -15.16 30.73 8.40
CA GLY A 228 -14.74 30.71 7.00
C GLY A 228 -13.23 30.54 6.80
N LYS A 229 -12.49 30.10 7.84
CA LYS A 229 -11.06 29.87 7.69
C LYS A 229 -10.77 28.57 6.93
N LEU A 230 -9.76 28.64 6.08
CA LEU A 230 -9.20 27.50 5.37
C LEU A 230 -7.89 27.06 6.04
N ALA A 231 -7.55 25.78 5.89
CA ALA A 231 -6.26 25.22 6.24
C ALA A 231 -5.57 24.61 5.01
N LEU A 232 -4.26 24.47 5.09
CA LEU A 232 -3.47 23.77 4.08
C LEU A 232 -3.38 22.29 4.45
N TYR A 233 -3.60 21.44 3.47
CA TYR A 233 -3.50 19.99 3.56
C TYR A 233 -2.55 19.45 2.51
N VAL A 234 -1.93 18.34 2.84
CA VAL A 234 -1.15 17.53 1.90
C VAL A 234 -1.72 16.12 1.89
N PRO A 235 -2.03 15.55 0.72
CA PRO A 235 -2.33 14.14 0.57
C PRO A 235 -1.07 13.31 0.88
N ILE A 236 -1.21 12.28 1.70
CA ILE A 236 -0.10 11.44 2.14
C ILE A 236 -0.48 9.96 2.10
N SER A 237 0.51 9.12 1.85
CA SER A 237 0.42 7.67 2.00
C SER A 237 1.36 7.26 3.13
N LEU A 238 0.81 6.79 4.25
CA LEU A 238 1.57 6.35 5.40
C LEU A 238 2.03 4.90 5.22
N ASP A 239 3.32 4.64 5.33
CA ASP A 239 3.95 3.32 5.28
C ASP A 239 4.23 2.73 6.68
N VAL A 240 4.23 3.58 7.70
CA VAL A 240 4.28 3.22 9.11
C VAL A 240 3.25 4.03 9.87
N LEU A 241 2.44 3.37 10.69
CA LEU A 241 1.50 4.00 11.62
C LEU A 241 1.40 3.16 12.89
N LEU A 242 1.71 3.76 14.02
CA LEU A 242 1.77 3.12 15.33
C LEU A 242 0.73 3.73 16.28
N ASP A 243 0.17 2.92 17.15
CA ASP A 243 -0.62 3.41 18.28
C ASP A 243 0.31 3.98 19.35
N SER A 244 0.45 5.30 19.37
CA SER A 244 1.32 5.99 20.30
C SER A 244 0.93 5.86 21.78
N ASP A 245 -0.23 5.29 22.10
CA ASP A 245 -0.67 5.02 23.46
C ASP A 245 -0.32 3.63 23.95
N SER A 246 -0.13 2.67 23.04
CA SER A 246 0.15 1.27 23.35
C SER A 246 1.45 0.71 22.74
N GLU A 247 2.02 1.37 21.73
CA GLU A 247 3.20 0.90 21.02
C GLU A 247 4.42 1.80 21.26
N GLN A 248 5.60 1.24 21.06
CA GLN A 248 6.86 1.98 21.15
C GLN A 248 7.03 2.87 19.92
N ILE A 249 7.04 4.16 20.10
CA ILE A 249 7.32 5.19 19.09
C ILE A 249 8.76 5.68 19.20
N LEU A 250 9.25 6.46 18.23
CA LEU A 250 10.54 7.13 18.34
C LEU A 250 10.40 8.38 19.22
N PRO A 251 10.90 8.38 20.47
CA PRO A 251 10.68 9.48 21.39
C PRO A 251 11.36 10.77 20.94
N ARG A 252 10.75 11.91 21.26
CA ARG A 252 11.33 13.23 20.97
C ARG A 252 12.68 13.45 21.65
N SER A 253 12.93 12.81 22.79
CA SER A 253 14.22 12.88 23.51
C SER A 253 15.36 12.37 22.63
N VAL A 254 15.18 11.23 21.99
CA VAL A 254 16.17 10.62 21.08
C VAL A 254 16.48 11.56 19.91
N LEU A 255 15.46 12.19 19.32
CA LEU A 255 15.65 13.13 18.22
C LEU A 255 16.45 14.38 18.60
N LYS A 256 16.49 14.74 19.87
CA LYS A 256 17.27 15.89 20.35
C LYS A 256 18.72 15.56 20.68
N GLU A 257 19.00 14.27 20.91
CA GLU A 257 20.35 13.78 21.25
C GLU A 257 21.17 13.47 20.00
N ASP A 258 20.54 13.37 18.84
CA ASP A 258 21.20 13.16 17.56
C ASP A 258 21.88 14.48 17.12
N PRO A 259 23.23 14.54 17.01
CA PRO A 259 23.93 15.74 16.61
C PRO A 259 23.70 16.11 15.12
N LEU A 260 22.99 15.27 14.36
CA LEU A 260 22.61 15.51 12.96
C LEU A 260 21.12 15.87 12.79
N ALA A 261 20.37 16.01 13.87
CA ALA A 261 18.94 16.36 13.85
C ALA A 261 18.69 17.88 13.91
#